data_f89805c50558d82b792ac4b7222b5789
#
_entry.id   f89805c50558d82b792ac4b7222b5789
#
_cell.length_a   1.000
_cell.length_b   1.000
_cell.length_c   1.000
_cell.angle_alpha   90.00
_cell.angle_beta   90.00
_cell.angle_gamma   90.00
#
_symmetry.space_group_name_H-M   'P 1'
#
loop_
_entity.id
_entity.type
_entity.pdbx_description
1 polymer ?
#
loop_
_entity_poly.entity_id
_entity_poly.type
_entity_poly.pdbx_seq_one_letter_code
_entity_poly.pdbx_strand_id
1 'polypeptide(L)'
;MQANIRRLAYLLLSCFILLTFYLGYINVVWGPALAADPHNRRLAVYEASVLRGTIYDREGVALARSSHQNHSVRRIYPEGADTAQVVGFISPRYGRTGLESAYDRYLLGMTDEDKVKALLDKLLGRPRKGDDVQVTLDARLQHLAVQLLAGRKGAVAALDPRTGDILVLASSPGFDPNSIDQVVGEKNGRPITVYDQLQQDRNAPLLDRAAQGAYPPGSVFKLVTAAGALTADPATVRKVVDCRGGLTVDGFYLKDNAVHGNVDFQQAMAVSCNTYFATLGLTLGREKFYQTALAFGMTRNPWDNGPQGIPEIAYRPGTLTDPGQMSRPQLASSAIGQGHVLVNPLQMALITAAIANQGVIMRPHLLSEVRTPGGAVILRYQPRPWLTPVTPQVAQTIKNAMLSVVGSGTGRAAAIPGVAVAGKTGTAENPAGPPHAWFVGFAPADHPRVVVAVILENAGYGGDVAAPVAAQIMRAALAMPGI
;
A
#
# COMPACT_ATOMS: atom_id res chain seq x y z
N MET A 1 -1.67 -72.34 -26.87
CA MET A 1 -1.78 -71.71 -25.56
C MET A 1 -0.83 -70.48 -25.41
N GLN A 2 0.49 -70.60 -25.62
CA GLN A 2 1.48 -69.51 -25.50
C GLN A 2 1.21 -68.29 -26.40
N ALA A 3 0.74 -68.47 -27.63
CA ALA A 3 0.42 -67.37 -28.55
C ALA A 3 -0.75 -66.49 -28.05
N ASN A 4 -1.75 -67.10 -27.43
CA ASN A 4 -2.90 -66.37 -26.87
C ASN A 4 -2.51 -65.56 -25.57
N ILE A 5 -1.62 -66.12 -24.77
CA ILE A 5 -1.08 -65.47 -23.59
C ILE A 5 -0.26 -64.20 -23.99
N ARG A 6 0.58 -64.31 -25.01
CA ARG A 6 1.33 -63.18 -25.57
C ARG A 6 0.40 -62.10 -26.14
N ARG A 7 -0.66 -62.41 -26.86
CA ARG A 7 -1.66 -61.53 -27.39
C ARG A 7 -2.37 -60.75 -26.25
N LEU A 8 -2.76 -61.53 -25.20
CA LEU A 8 -3.38 -60.89 -24.02
C LEU A 8 -2.41 -59.99 -23.29
N ALA A 9 -1.15 -60.36 -23.13
CA ALA A 9 -0.12 -59.49 -22.50
C ALA A 9 0.11 -58.23 -23.30
N TYR A 10 0.20 -58.29 -24.65
CA TYR A 10 0.31 -57.09 -25.47
C TYR A 10 -0.93 -56.17 -25.39
N LEU A 11 -2.12 -56.75 -25.35
CA LEU A 11 -3.36 -55.99 -25.17
C LEU A 11 -3.35 -55.23 -23.84
N LEU A 12 -3.02 -55.90 -22.74
CA LEU A 12 -2.94 -55.28 -21.42
C LEU A 12 -1.86 -54.19 -21.37
N LEU A 13 -0.69 -54.43 -21.95
CA LEU A 13 0.38 -53.43 -22.03
C LEU A 13 -0.06 -52.20 -22.82
N SER A 14 -0.74 -52.40 -23.95
CA SER A 14 -1.30 -51.30 -24.75
C SER A 14 -2.34 -50.48 -23.96
N CYS A 15 -3.22 -51.14 -23.21
CA CYS A 15 -4.18 -50.49 -22.34
C CYS A 15 -3.48 -49.66 -21.22
N PHE A 16 -2.42 -50.17 -20.60
CA PHE A 16 -1.64 -49.48 -19.61
C PHE A 16 -0.93 -48.24 -20.20
N ILE A 17 -0.34 -48.38 -21.39
CA ILE A 17 0.29 -47.26 -22.09
C ILE A 17 -0.73 -46.17 -22.40
N LEU A 18 -1.90 -46.52 -22.96
CA LEU A 18 -2.99 -45.59 -23.25
C LEU A 18 -3.49 -44.89 -21.98
N LEU A 19 -3.67 -45.62 -20.89
CA LEU A 19 -4.07 -45.07 -19.60
C LEU A 19 -3.04 -44.07 -19.06
N THR A 20 -1.75 -44.42 -19.18
CA THR A 20 -0.66 -43.53 -18.74
C THR A 20 -0.65 -42.22 -19.55
N PHE A 21 -0.80 -42.28 -20.87
CA PHE A 21 -0.90 -41.12 -21.72
C PHE A 21 -2.15 -40.27 -21.42
N TYR A 22 -3.29 -40.92 -21.19
CA TYR A 22 -4.54 -40.25 -20.84
C TYR A 22 -4.45 -39.54 -19.48
N LEU A 23 -3.87 -40.18 -18.47
CA LEU A 23 -3.60 -39.56 -17.17
C LEU A 23 -2.59 -38.39 -17.26
N GLY A 24 -1.57 -38.54 -18.10
CA GLY A 24 -0.64 -37.46 -18.42
C GLY A 24 -1.35 -36.26 -19.07
N TYR A 25 -2.21 -36.53 -20.05
CA TYR A 25 -3.03 -35.51 -20.69
C TYR A 25 -3.94 -34.77 -19.69
N ILE A 26 -4.67 -35.50 -18.83
CA ILE A 26 -5.52 -34.90 -17.80
C ILE A 26 -4.68 -34.03 -16.85
N ASN A 27 -3.52 -34.49 -16.39
CA ASN A 27 -2.67 -33.74 -15.47
C ASN A 27 -2.13 -32.45 -16.09
N VAL A 28 -1.70 -32.50 -17.35
CA VAL A 28 -1.05 -31.33 -18.01
C VAL A 28 -2.08 -30.35 -18.55
N VAL A 29 -3.16 -30.83 -19.18
CA VAL A 29 -4.13 -29.97 -19.88
C VAL A 29 -5.28 -29.55 -18.97
N TRP A 30 -5.84 -30.49 -18.21
CA TRP A 30 -7.00 -30.22 -17.34
C TRP A 30 -6.65 -29.98 -15.86
N GLY A 31 -5.43 -30.34 -15.44
CA GLY A 31 -4.97 -30.21 -14.06
C GLY A 31 -5.15 -28.81 -13.48
N PRO A 32 -4.71 -27.75 -14.17
CA PRO A 32 -4.91 -26.38 -13.68
C PRO A 32 -6.39 -25.98 -13.53
N ALA A 33 -7.24 -26.35 -14.51
CA ALA A 33 -8.67 -26.06 -14.47
C ALA A 33 -9.39 -26.83 -13.35
N LEU A 34 -9.05 -28.13 -13.17
CA LEU A 34 -9.60 -28.94 -12.10
C LEU A 34 -9.11 -28.51 -10.71
N ALA A 35 -7.90 -27.99 -10.62
CA ALA A 35 -7.36 -27.43 -9.37
C ALA A 35 -8.07 -26.12 -8.99
N ALA A 36 -8.47 -25.32 -9.97
CA ALA A 36 -9.18 -24.06 -9.79
C ALA A 36 -10.70 -24.20 -9.61
N ASP A 37 -11.25 -25.42 -9.73
CA ASP A 37 -12.70 -25.66 -9.59
C ASP A 37 -13.14 -25.37 -8.15
N PRO A 38 -14.14 -24.49 -7.93
CA PRO A 38 -14.69 -24.18 -6.60
C PRO A 38 -15.23 -25.40 -5.84
N HIS A 39 -15.58 -26.49 -6.55
CA HIS A 39 -16.07 -27.75 -5.96
C HIS A 39 -14.95 -28.74 -5.62
N ASN A 40 -13.69 -28.38 -5.89
CA ASN A 40 -12.54 -29.23 -5.59
C ASN A 40 -12.24 -29.25 -4.08
N ARG A 41 -12.83 -30.18 -3.37
CA ARG A 41 -12.62 -30.38 -1.92
C ARG A 41 -11.21 -30.86 -1.55
N ARG A 42 -10.38 -31.28 -2.52
CA ARG A 42 -9.00 -31.74 -2.22
C ARG A 42 -8.15 -30.67 -1.61
N LEU A 43 -8.26 -29.43 -2.10
CA LEU A 43 -7.54 -28.29 -1.54
C LEU A 43 -8.01 -28.00 -0.11
N ALA A 44 -9.31 -27.98 0.12
CA ALA A 44 -9.88 -27.75 1.47
C ALA A 44 -9.47 -28.85 2.47
N VAL A 45 -9.44 -30.12 2.05
CA VAL A 45 -8.96 -31.24 2.89
C VAL A 45 -7.46 -31.11 3.16
N TYR A 46 -6.67 -30.73 2.15
CA TYR A 46 -5.24 -30.47 2.32
C TYR A 46 -5.00 -29.34 3.31
N GLU A 47 -5.67 -28.24 3.14
CA GLU A 47 -5.58 -27.06 4.02
C GLU A 47 -5.95 -27.39 5.47
N ALA A 48 -7.00 -28.18 5.68
CA ALA A 48 -7.39 -28.64 7.01
C ALA A 48 -6.35 -29.57 7.67
N SER A 49 -5.46 -30.18 6.88
CA SER A 49 -4.41 -31.10 7.34
C SER A 49 -3.06 -30.43 7.58
N VAL A 50 -2.87 -29.20 7.08
CA VAL A 50 -1.60 -28.45 7.19
C VAL A 50 -1.68 -27.40 8.27
N LEU A 51 -0.71 -27.40 9.16
CA LEU A 51 -0.49 -26.27 10.07
C LEU A 51 0.11 -25.12 9.25
N ARG A 52 -0.77 -24.19 8.85
CA ARG A 52 -0.39 -23.04 8.03
C ARG A 52 0.70 -22.21 8.71
N GLY A 53 1.74 -21.82 7.99
CA GLY A 53 2.87 -21.04 8.47
C GLY A 53 2.44 -19.72 9.12
N THR A 54 3.31 -19.16 9.92
CA THR A 54 3.06 -17.91 10.65
C THR A 54 3.47 -16.71 9.79
N ILE A 55 2.69 -15.62 9.84
CA ILE A 55 3.09 -14.32 9.32
C ILE A 55 3.63 -13.52 10.50
N TYR A 56 4.88 -13.10 10.40
CA TYR A 56 5.58 -12.29 11.40
C TYR A 56 5.78 -10.87 10.90
N ASP A 57 5.76 -9.91 11.81
CA ASP A 57 6.25 -8.57 11.55
C ASP A 57 7.80 -8.55 11.44
N ARG A 58 8.39 -7.37 11.24
CA ARG A 58 9.84 -7.20 11.13
C ARG A 58 10.62 -7.60 12.38
N GLU A 59 9.99 -7.54 13.55
CA GLU A 59 10.60 -7.84 14.86
C GLU A 59 10.27 -9.27 15.36
N GLY A 60 9.55 -10.06 14.57
CA GLY A 60 9.16 -11.42 14.92
C GLY A 60 7.86 -11.53 15.73
N VAL A 61 7.06 -10.46 15.81
CA VAL A 61 5.71 -10.51 16.38
C VAL A 61 4.79 -11.23 15.42
N ALA A 62 4.02 -12.20 15.93
CA ALA A 62 3.09 -12.97 15.10
C ALA A 62 1.85 -12.14 14.75
N LEU A 63 1.67 -11.82 13.47
CA LEU A 63 0.49 -11.13 12.93
C LEU A 63 -0.65 -12.11 12.59
N ALA A 64 -0.30 -13.32 12.14
CA ALA A 64 -1.23 -14.41 11.92
C ALA A 64 -0.54 -15.74 12.23
N ARG A 65 -1.17 -16.60 13.04
CA ARG A 65 -0.66 -17.91 13.41
C ARG A 65 -1.73 -18.97 13.45
N SER A 66 -1.35 -20.23 13.23
CA SER A 66 -2.23 -21.37 13.39
C SER A 66 -2.06 -22.00 14.76
N SER A 67 -3.15 -22.43 15.37
CA SER A 67 -3.18 -23.13 16.65
C SER A 67 -4.07 -24.35 16.57
N HIS A 68 -3.66 -25.45 17.21
CA HIS A 68 -4.52 -26.61 17.41
C HIS A 68 -5.50 -26.35 18.56
N GLN A 69 -6.79 -26.43 18.27
CA GLN A 69 -7.84 -26.40 19.28
C GLN A 69 -8.82 -27.55 19.04
N ASN A 70 -9.03 -28.42 20.01
CA ASN A 70 -10.03 -29.51 19.98
C ASN A 70 -10.04 -30.31 18.67
N HIS A 71 -8.87 -30.81 18.22
CA HIS A 71 -8.67 -31.58 16.96
C HIS A 71 -8.92 -30.80 15.66
N SER A 72 -9.08 -29.47 15.73
CA SER A 72 -9.14 -28.60 14.54
C SER A 72 -8.00 -27.58 14.55
N VAL A 73 -7.57 -27.18 13.35
CA VAL A 73 -6.62 -26.08 13.18
C VAL A 73 -7.41 -24.77 13.06
N ARG A 74 -7.13 -23.83 13.96
CA ARG A 74 -7.71 -22.48 13.91
C ARG A 74 -6.65 -21.45 13.56
N ARG A 75 -6.97 -20.55 12.63
CA ARG A 75 -6.17 -19.36 12.34
C ARG A 75 -6.50 -18.26 13.34
N ILE A 76 -5.48 -17.61 13.89
CA ILE A 76 -5.60 -16.57 14.92
C ILE A 76 -4.80 -15.35 14.45
N TYR A 77 -5.40 -14.18 14.58
CA TYR A 77 -4.82 -12.88 14.26
C TYR A 77 -4.66 -12.09 15.57
N PRO A 78 -3.46 -12.17 16.21
CA PRO A 78 -3.26 -11.58 17.54
C PRO A 78 -3.45 -10.07 17.58
N GLU A 79 -3.02 -9.36 16.50
CA GLU A 79 -3.12 -7.91 16.37
C GLU A 79 -4.52 -7.42 15.93
N GLY A 80 -5.46 -8.35 15.73
CA GLY A 80 -6.86 -8.06 15.47
C GLY A 80 -7.09 -7.02 14.38
N ALA A 81 -7.82 -5.96 14.74
CA ALA A 81 -8.20 -4.91 13.78
C ALA A 81 -7.05 -4.04 13.30
N ASP A 82 -5.92 -4.00 14.00
CA ASP A 82 -4.81 -3.09 13.68
C ASP A 82 -4.11 -3.48 12.37
N THR A 83 -4.09 -4.76 12.03
CA THR A 83 -3.40 -5.28 10.86
C THR A 83 -4.33 -5.91 9.82
N ALA A 84 -5.63 -5.91 10.06
CA ALA A 84 -6.61 -6.70 9.30
C ALA A 84 -6.63 -6.40 7.79
N GLN A 85 -6.53 -5.13 7.38
CA GLN A 85 -6.55 -4.77 5.96
C GLN A 85 -5.30 -5.24 5.21
N VAL A 86 -4.15 -5.33 5.91
CA VAL A 86 -2.87 -5.77 5.32
C VAL A 86 -2.74 -7.29 5.37
N VAL A 87 -2.86 -7.86 6.57
CA VAL A 87 -2.72 -9.31 6.79
C VAL A 87 -3.86 -10.06 6.10
N GLY A 88 -5.05 -9.49 6.14
CA GLY A 88 -6.25 -10.13 5.62
C GLY A 88 -6.84 -11.17 6.58
N PHE A 89 -7.61 -12.07 6.03
CA PHE A 89 -8.27 -13.15 6.76
C PHE A 89 -8.38 -14.40 5.88
N ILE A 90 -8.68 -15.53 6.53
CA ILE A 90 -9.08 -16.79 5.90
C ILE A 90 -10.48 -17.12 6.36
N SER A 91 -11.37 -17.35 5.42
CA SER A 91 -12.74 -17.79 5.64
C SER A 91 -13.09 -18.93 4.70
N PRO A 92 -13.69 -20.03 5.19
CA PRO A 92 -14.23 -21.07 4.33
C PRO A 92 -15.33 -20.58 3.40
N ARG A 93 -16.00 -19.48 3.75
CA ARG A 93 -17.13 -18.89 3.02
C ARG A 93 -16.71 -17.76 2.09
N TYR A 94 -15.77 -16.92 2.52
CA TYR A 94 -15.39 -15.70 1.82
C TYR A 94 -14.00 -15.75 1.17
N GLY A 95 -13.28 -16.86 1.33
CA GLY A 95 -11.94 -17.04 0.77
C GLY A 95 -10.86 -16.37 1.60
N ARG A 96 -9.84 -15.86 0.91
CA ARG A 96 -8.64 -15.26 1.52
C ARG A 96 -8.39 -13.88 0.97
N THR A 97 -7.84 -13.01 1.81
CA THR A 97 -7.48 -11.64 1.44
C THR A 97 -6.09 -11.28 1.93
N GLY A 98 -5.54 -10.13 1.49
CA GLY A 98 -4.28 -9.60 1.99
C GLY A 98 -3.09 -10.57 1.84
N LEU A 99 -2.17 -10.51 2.80
CA LEU A 99 -0.97 -11.37 2.84
C LEU A 99 -1.30 -12.85 2.95
N GLU A 100 -2.43 -13.21 3.57
CA GLU A 100 -2.92 -14.59 3.61
C GLU A 100 -3.19 -15.15 2.21
N SER A 101 -3.67 -14.31 1.29
CA SER A 101 -3.86 -14.68 -0.11
C SER A 101 -2.56 -14.61 -0.90
N ALA A 102 -1.80 -13.53 -0.72
CA ALA A 102 -0.59 -13.28 -1.49
C ALA A 102 0.48 -14.39 -1.30
N TYR A 103 0.64 -14.83 -0.06
CA TYR A 103 1.65 -15.85 0.31
C TYR A 103 1.08 -17.23 0.58
N ASP A 104 -0.12 -17.53 0.06
CA ASP A 104 -0.85 -18.76 0.28
C ASP A 104 -0.01 -20.03 0.01
N ARG A 105 0.73 -20.05 -1.11
CA ARG A 105 1.56 -21.20 -1.49
C ARG A 105 2.66 -21.49 -0.48
N TYR A 106 3.30 -20.46 0.06
CA TYR A 106 4.34 -20.61 1.08
C TYR A 106 3.72 -21.02 2.42
N LEU A 107 2.69 -20.32 2.84
CA LEU A 107 2.00 -20.59 4.10
C LEU A 107 1.39 -22.00 4.16
N LEU A 108 1.09 -22.60 3.02
CA LEU A 108 0.62 -23.99 2.92
C LEU A 108 1.73 -25.02 2.66
N GLY A 109 3.00 -24.58 2.48
CA GLY A 109 4.08 -25.48 2.11
C GLY A 109 3.82 -26.20 0.78
N MET A 110 3.40 -25.41 -0.24
CA MET A 110 3.07 -25.91 -1.58
C MET A 110 4.12 -25.50 -2.62
N THR A 111 5.31 -25.17 -2.21
CA THR A 111 6.44 -24.88 -3.11
C THR A 111 7.03 -26.18 -3.67
N ASP A 112 7.83 -26.10 -4.73
CA ASP A 112 8.42 -27.30 -5.31
C ASP A 112 9.42 -27.97 -4.36
N GLU A 113 10.10 -27.19 -3.53
CA GLU A 113 11.02 -27.68 -2.48
C GLU A 113 10.27 -28.44 -1.38
N ASP A 114 9.03 -28.04 -1.08
CA ASP A 114 8.20 -28.68 -0.07
C ASP A 114 7.68 -30.07 -0.48
N LYS A 115 7.62 -30.38 -1.77
CA LYS A 115 7.07 -31.67 -2.24
C LYS A 115 7.84 -32.87 -1.73
N VAL A 116 9.19 -32.78 -1.71
CA VAL A 116 10.05 -33.84 -1.19
C VAL A 116 9.91 -33.98 0.31
N LYS A 117 9.89 -32.84 1.02
CA LYS A 117 9.69 -32.79 2.46
C LYS A 117 8.32 -33.31 2.87
N ALA A 118 7.27 -32.94 2.11
CA ALA A 118 5.90 -33.41 2.35
C ALA A 118 5.77 -34.93 2.22
N LEU A 119 6.54 -35.55 1.30
CA LEU A 119 6.61 -37.02 1.16
C LEU A 119 7.30 -37.64 2.38
N LEU A 120 8.41 -37.08 2.83
CA LEU A 120 9.14 -37.53 4.02
C LEU A 120 8.31 -37.40 5.28
N ASP A 121 7.64 -36.26 5.49
CA ASP A 121 6.79 -36.00 6.67
C ASP A 121 5.62 -36.97 6.69
N LYS A 122 5.03 -37.29 5.52
CA LYS A 122 3.97 -38.29 5.40
C LYS A 122 4.46 -39.71 5.77
N LEU A 123 5.67 -40.09 5.34
CA LEU A 123 6.28 -41.37 5.67
C LEU A 123 6.64 -41.48 7.17
N LEU A 124 7.01 -40.37 7.77
CA LEU A 124 7.40 -40.29 9.19
C LEU A 124 6.22 -39.97 10.14
N GLY A 125 5.01 -39.82 9.62
CA GLY A 125 3.81 -39.49 10.41
C GLY A 125 3.90 -38.13 11.08
N ARG A 126 4.71 -37.17 10.56
CA ARG A 126 4.86 -35.85 11.10
C ARG A 126 3.75 -34.92 10.63
N PRO A 127 3.22 -34.00 11.48
CA PRO A 127 2.26 -33.00 11.04
C PRO A 127 2.95 -32.05 10.05
N ARG A 128 2.27 -31.77 8.94
CA ARG A 128 2.75 -30.83 7.94
C ARG A 128 2.63 -29.42 8.45
N LYS A 129 3.69 -28.64 8.32
CA LYS A 129 3.73 -27.21 8.61
C LYS A 129 4.18 -26.46 7.36
N GLY A 130 3.46 -25.39 6.99
CA GLY A 130 3.84 -24.47 5.92
C GLY A 130 4.97 -23.53 6.35
N ASP A 131 5.50 -22.77 5.38
CA ASP A 131 6.61 -21.84 5.60
C ASP A 131 6.14 -20.58 6.32
N ASP A 132 7.00 -20.04 7.14
CA ASP A 132 6.75 -18.79 7.85
C ASP A 132 7.15 -17.59 6.95
N VAL A 133 6.34 -16.53 6.96
CA VAL A 133 6.55 -15.31 6.18
C VAL A 133 6.87 -14.16 7.13
N GLN A 134 8.01 -13.51 6.97
CA GLN A 134 8.35 -12.29 7.68
C GLN A 134 8.14 -11.07 6.78
N VAL A 135 7.44 -10.07 7.31
CA VAL A 135 7.14 -8.83 6.57
C VAL A 135 7.85 -7.63 7.18
N THR A 136 7.89 -6.53 6.43
CA THR A 136 8.53 -5.26 6.82
C THR A 136 7.67 -4.42 7.76
N LEU A 137 6.38 -4.75 7.90
CA LEU A 137 5.44 -4.06 8.79
C LEU A 137 5.97 -4.12 10.25
N ASP A 138 5.85 -3.02 10.99
CA ASP A 138 6.12 -2.98 12.43
C ASP A 138 4.80 -2.90 13.21
N ALA A 139 4.48 -3.95 13.98
CA ALA A 139 3.22 -4.06 14.69
C ALA A 139 3.00 -2.92 15.71
N ARG A 140 4.06 -2.41 16.34
CA ARG A 140 3.98 -1.31 17.31
C ARG A 140 3.66 0.01 16.63
N LEU A 141 4.30 0.29 15.48
CA LEU A 141 4.00 1.48 14.68
C LEU A 141 2.61 1.41 14.07
N GLN A 142 2.21 0.24 13.62
CA GLN A 142 0.87 -0.02 13.08
C GLN A 142 -0.20 0.24 14.14
N HIS A 143 -0.04 -0.31 15.34
CA HIS A 143 -0.90 -0.10 16.49
C HIS A 143 -0.97 1.40 16.86
N LEU A 144 0.18 2.07 16.97
CA LEU A 144 0.23 3.51 17.24
C LEU A 144 -0.53 4.31 16.17
N ALA A 145 -0.37 3.97 14.89
CA ALA A 145 -1.05 4.65 13.80
C ALA A 145 -2.58 4.49 13.92
N VAL A 146 -3.08 3.29 14.21
CA VAL A 146 -4.51 3.04 14.41
C VAL A 146 -5.03 3.81 15.63
N GLN A 147 -4.30 3.81 16.75
CA GLN A 147 -4.66 4.59 17.93
C GLN A 147 -4.74 6.11 17.63
N LEU A 148 -3.79 6.64 16.87
CA LEU A 148 -3.76 8.07 16.52
C LEU A 148 -4.87 8.47 15.55
N LEU A 149 -5.36 7.56 14.73
CA LEU A 149 -6.56 7.76 13.93
C LEU A 149 -7.82 7.88 14.81
N ALA A 150 -7.79 7.32 16.03
CA ALA A 150 -8.81 7.48 17.07
C ALA A 150 -10.26 7.20 16.58
N GLY A 151 -10.45 6.16 15.77
CA GLY A 151 -11.75 5.79 15.19
C GLY A 151 -12.26 6.72 14.08
N ARG A 152 -11.55 7.82 13.77
CA ARG A 152 -11.88 8.70 12.63
C ARG A 152 -11.59 7.96 11.32
N LYS A 153 -12.37 8.25 10.28
CA LYS A 153 -12.06 7.76 8.94
C LYS A 153 -10.75 8.38 8.46
N GLY A 154 -9.80 7.53 8.11
CA GLY A 154 -8.50 7.98 7.66
C GLY A 154 -7.50 6.85 7.48
N ALA A 155 -6.28 7.20 7.12
CA ALA A 155 -5.21 6.24 6.94
C ALA A 155 -3.82 6.85 7.16
N VAL A 156 -2.88 5.98 7.49
CA VAL A 156 -1.45 6.27 7.58
C VAL A 156 -0.69 5.28 6.72
N ALA A 157 0.18 5.78 5.85
CA ALA A 157 1.21 4.98 5.19
C ALA A 157 2.58 5.49 5.61
N ALA A 158 3.45 4.59 6.10
CA ALA A 158 4.83 4.93 6.41
C ALA A 158 5.80 3.90 5.81
N LEU A 159 6.92 4.38 5.28
CA LEU A 159 7.92 3.53 4.64
C LEU A 159 9.34 4.06 4.86
N ASP A 160 10.33 3.16 4.74
CA ASP A 160 11.73 3.52 4.64
C ASP A 160 12.05 3.94 3.20
N PRO A 161 12.44 5.20 2.95
CA PRO A 161 12.71 5.66 1.58
C PRO A 161 13.95 5.01 0.95
N ARG A 162 14.86 4.43 1.74
CA ARG A 162 16.13 3.84 1.30
C ARG A 162 15.93 2.43 0.73
N THR A 163 14.95 1.70 1.24
CA THR A 163 14.71 0.29 0.89
C THR A 163 13.36 0.06 0.23
N GLY A 164 12.34 0.89 0.53
CA GLY A 164 10.97 0.69 0.13
C GLY A 164 10.17 -0.18 1.10
N ASP A 165 10.74 -0.54 2.25
CA ASP A 165 10.05 -1.30 3.30
C ASP A 165 8.81 -0.54 3.77
N ILE A 166 7.64 -1.14 3.67
CA ILE A 166 6.41 -0.59 4.23
C ILE A 166 6.39 -0.92 5.73
N LEU A 167 6.50 0.12 6.55
CA LEU A 167 6.55 0.00 8.02
C LEU A 167 5.16 0.07 8.63
N VAL A 168 4.26 0.88 8.01
CA VAL A 168 2.87 1.10 8.45
C VAL A 168 1.98 1.21 7.22
N LEU A 169 0.84 0.53 7.29
CA LEU A 169 -0.25 0.66 6.33
C LEU A 169 -1.57 0.54 7.12
N ALA A 170 -1.91 1.61 7.84
CA ALA A 170 -3.05 1.64 8.75
C ALA A 170 -4.26 2.31 8.11
N SER A 171 -5.42 1.68 8.29
CA SER A 171 -6.71 2.18 7.80
C SER A 171 -7.74 2.15 8.93
N SER A 172 -8.54 3.20 9.06
CA SER A 172 -9.59 3.32 10.07
C SER A 172 -10.92 3.78 9.43
N PRO A 173 -12.07 3.23 9.87
CA PRO A 173 -12.20 2.14 10.83
C PRO A 173 -11.67 0.80 10.32
N GLY A 174 -11.24 -0.06 11.23
CA GLY A 174 -10.82 -1.43 10.97
C GLY A 174 -11.91 -2.46 11.28
N PHE A 175 -11.54 -3.74 11.20
CA PHE A 175 -12.39 -4.87 11.55
C PHE A 175 -11.56 -5.98 12.21
N ASP A 176 -12.18 -6.81 13.06
CA ASP A 176 -11.49 -7.97 13.64
C ASP A 176 -11.57 -9.18 12.70
N PRO A 177 -10.45 -9.65 12.12
CA PRO A 177 -10.42 -10.79 11.22
C PRO A 177 -10.78 -12.11 11.91
N ASN A 178 -10.66 -12.19 13.26
CA ASN A 178 -11.04 -13.38 14.01
C ASN A 178 -12.55 -13.61 14.07
N SER A 179 -13.37 -12.58 13.79
CA SER A 179 -14.82 -12.61 13.90
C SER A 179 -15.55 -12.74 12.56
N ILE A 180 -14.86 -12.76 11.44
CA ILE A 180 -15.43 -12.67 10.07
C ILE A 180 -16.56 -13.67 9.81
N ASP A 181 -16.39 -14.93 10.23
CA ASP A 181 -17.37 -16.01 10.03
C ASP A 181 -18.41 -16.13 11.13
N GLN A 182 -18.34 -15.28 12.17
CA GLN A 182 -19.29 -15.31 13.28
C GLN A 182 -20.69 -14.95 12.78
N VAL A 183 -21.66 -15.83 13.03
CA VAL A 183 -23.07 -15.59 12.73
C VAL A 183 -23.63 -14.61 13.75
N VAL A 184 -24.22 -13.52 13.26
CA VAL A 184 -24.77 -12.42 14.07
C VAL A 184 -26.26 -12.23 13.88
N GLY A 185 -26.88 -13.00 12.97
CA GLY A 185 -28.30 -12.96 12.71
C GLY A 185 -28.71 -13.90 11.57
N GLU A 186 -29.98 -13.81 11.17
CA GLU A 186 -30.56 -14.56 10.07
C GLU A 186 -31.48 -13.68 9.23
N LYS A 187 -31.48 -13.87 7.92
CA LYS A 187 -32.38 -13.19 6.97
C LYS A 187 -32.87 -14.22 5.95
N ASN A 188 -34.18 -14.41 5.88
CA ASN A 188 -34.82 -15.35 4.95
C ASN A 188 -34.26 -16.79 5.03
N GLY A 189 -34.01 -17.30 6.25
CA GLY A 189 -33.42 -18.64 6.45
C GLY A 189 -31.93 -18.76 6.15
N ARG A 190 -31.23 -17.65 5.90
CA ARG A 190 -29.79 -17.62 5.65
C ARG A 190 -29.05 -16.92 6.80
N PRO A 191 -27.99 -17.52 7.35
CA PRO A 191 -27.21 -16.89 8.38
C PRO A 191 -26.51 -15.65 7.85
N ILE A 192 -26.60 -14.55 8.60
CA ILE A 192 -25.85 -13.31 8.39
C ILE A 192 -24.61 -13.37 9.26
N THR A 193 -23.45 -13.15 8.68
CA THR A 193 -22.18 -13.10 9.41
C THR A 193 -21.74 -11.67 9.68
N VAL A 194 -20.69 -11.52 10.50
CA VAL A 194 -19.99 -10.23 10.70
C VAL A 194 -19.53 -9.67 9.37
N TYR A 195 -18.99 -10.49 8.45
CA TYR A 195 -18.56 -10.04 7.12
C TYR A 195 -19.71 -9.39 6.33
N ASP A 196 -20.90 -10.02 6.35
CA ASP A 196 -22.07 -9.49 5.64
C ASP A 196 -22.48 -8.11 6.20
N GLN A 197 -22.34 -7.89 7.54
CA GLN A 197 -22.56 -6.57 8.14
C GLN A 197 -21.49 -5.56 7.74
N LEU A 198 -20.21 -5.96 7.77
CA LEU A 198 -19.09 -5.08 7.40
C LEU A 198 -19.18 -4.63 5.93
N GLN A 199 -19.67 -5.49 5.02
CA GLN A 199 -19.89 -5.13 3.62
C GLN A 199 -20.96 -4.05 3.44
N GLN A 200 -21.95 -3.99 4.32
CA GLN A 200 -23.05 -3.04 4.26
C GLN A 200 -22.80 -1.78 5.11
N ASP A 201 -21.71 -1.75 5.88
CA ASP A 201 -21.37 -0.61 6.72
C ASP A 201 -20.92 0.57 5.87
N ARG A 202 -21.63 1.71 5.99
CA ARG A 202 -21.31 2.98 5.30
C ARG A 202 -19.94 3.55 5.67
N ASN A 203 -19.34 3.08 6.75
CA ASN A 203 -17.98 3.45 7.14
C ASN A 203 -16.92 2.66 6.39
N ALA A 204 -17.32 1.63 5.60
CA ALA A 204 -16.47 0.79 4.79
C ALA A 204 -15.21 0.29 5.53
N PRO A 205 -15.37 -0.48 6.63
CA PRO A 205 -14.23 -0.95 7.43
C PRO A 205 -13.37 -1.99 6.70
N LEU A 206 -13.90 -2.64 5.67
CA LEU A 206 -13.13 -3.58 4.83
C LEU A 206 -12.20 -2.88 3.83
N LEU A 207 -12.39 -1.57 3.59
CA LEU A 207 -11.58 -0.81 2.65
C LEU A 207 -10.19 -0.54 3.23
N ASP A 208 -9.14 -0.98 2.56
CA ASP A 208 -7.79 -0.49 2.82
C ASP A 208 -7.63 0.93 2.28
N ARG A 209 -7.92 1.91 3.14
CA ARG A 209 -7.83 3.33 2.79
C ARG A 209 -6.41 3.76 2.43
N ALA A 210 -5.42 3.09 3.03
CA ALA A 210 -4.03 3.45 2.81
C ALA A 210 -3.55 3.12 1.40
N ALA A 211 -4.03 2.01 0.80
CA ALA A 211 -3.62 1.54 -0.52
C ALA A 211 -4.72 1.64 -1.59
N GLN A 212 -6.01 1.66 -1.21
CA GLN A 212 -7.14 1.63 -2.15
C GLN A 212 -8.02 2.89 -2.07
N GLY A 213 -7.85 3.75 -1.07
CA GLY A 213 -8.55 5.00 -0.96
C GLY A 213 -8.34 5.88 -2.20
N ALA A 214 -9.34 6.68 -2.55
CA ALA A 214 -9.26 7.61 -3.68
C ALA A 214 -9.66 9.00 -3.22
N TYR A 215 -8.67 9.82 -2.91
CA TYR A 215 -8.86 11.11 -2.31
C TYR A 215 -8.19 12.21 -3.12
N PRO A 216 -8.81 13.40 -3.25
CA PRO A 216 -8.08 14.56 -3.74
C PRO A 216 -6.92 14.87 -2.77
N PRO A 217 -5.69 14.99 -3.27
CA PRO A 217 -4.53 15.23 -2.40
C PRO A 217 -4.46 16.66 -1.87
N GLY A 218 -5.09 17.61 -2.54
CA GLY A 218 -4.91 19.03 -2.23
C GLY A 218 -3.44 19.42 -2.29
N SER A 219 -3.03 20.32 -1.42
CA SER A 219 -1.71 20.95 -1.47
C SER A 219 -0.51 20.02 -1.30
N VAL A 220 -0.68 18.75 -0.89
CA VAL A 220 0.45 17.80 -0.88
C VAL A 220 0.89 17.44 -2.30
N PHE A 221 0.00 17.57 -3.30
CA PHE A 221 0.33 17.33 -4.71
C PHE A 221 1.22 18.43 -5.32
N LYS A 222 1.35 19.59 -4.66
CA LYS A 222 2.28 20.65 -5.06
C LYS A 222 3.73 20.18 -5.15
N LEU A 223 4.07 19.08 -4.48
CA LEU A 223 5.39 18.42 -4.63
C LEU A 223 5.62 17.96 -6.08
N VAL A 224 4.60 17.39 -6.73
CA VAL A 224 4.67 16.96 -8.14
C VAL A 224 4.76 18.18 -9.06
N THR A 225 3.96 19.21 -8.82
CA THR A 225 4.00 20.45 -9.60
C THR A 225 5.35 21.16 -9.48
N ALA A 226 5.90 21.24 -8.26
CA ALA A 226 7.24 21.75 -8.02
C ALA A 226 8.30 20.96 -8.78
N ALA A 227 8.23 19.65 -8.72
CA ALA A 227 9.16 18.75 -9.40
C ALA A 227 9.16 18.99 -10.92
N GLY A 228 7.98 19.06 -11.53
CA GLY A 228 7.86 19.35 -12.97
C GLY A 228 8.40 20.72 -13.36
N ALA A 229 8.05 21.75 -12.60
CA ALA A 229 8.49 23.11 -12.85
C ALA A 229 10.01 23.27 -12.73
N LEU A 230 10.61 22.73 -11.66
CA LEU A 230 12.07 22.76 -11.43
C LEU A 230 12.85 21.90 -12.42
N THR A 231 12.29 20.80 -12.89
CA THR A 231 12.90 19.95 -13.93
C THR A 231 12.87 20.67 -15.28
N ALA A 232 11.79 21.39 -15.57
CA ALA A 232 11.67 22.14 -16.83
C ALA A 232 12.52 23.41 -16.84
N ASP A 233 12.63 24.11 -15.70
CA ASP A 233 13.42 25.33 -15.53
C ASP A 233 13.90 25.45 -14.06
N PRO A 234 15.18 25.21 -13.79
CA PRO A 234 15.78 25.39 -12.46
C PRO A 234 15.69 26.83 -11.93
N ALA A 235 15.54 27.83 -12.81
CA ALA A 235 15.38 29.23 -12.40
C ALA A 235 14.03 29.50 -11.70
N THR A 236 13.12 28.54 -11.71
CA THR A 236 11.83 28.58 -10.97
C THR A 236 12.00 28.94 -9.50
N VAL A 237 13.12 28.60 -8.85
CA VAL A 237 13.41 28.96 -7.45
C VAL A 237 13.46 30.47 -7.23
N ARG A 238 13.78 31.27 -8.26
CA ARG A 238 13.87 32.74 -8.20
C ARG A 238 12.60 33.42 -8.68
N LYS A 239 11.62 32.66 -9.17
CA LYS A 239 10.36 33.23 -9.65
C LYS A 239 9.56 33.78 -8.48
N VAL A 240 9.18 35.04 -8.58
CA VAL A 240 8.29 35.71 -7.64
C VAL A 240 6.91 35.88 -8.27
N VAL A 241 5.87 35.59 -7.50
CA VAL A 241 4.46 35.74 -7.92
C VAL A 241 3.74 36.61 -6.88
N ASP A 242 3.00 37.62 -7.36
CA ASP A 242 2.14 38.44 -6.53
C ASP A 242 0.81 37.69 -6.26
N CYS A 243 0.66 37.21 -5.03
CA CYS A 243 -0.53 36.51 -4.58
C CYS A 243 -1.54 37.47 -3.95
N ARG A 244 -2.57 37.81 -4.70
CA ARG A 244 -3.68 38.69 -4.29
C ARG A 244 -4.88 37.94 -3.72
N GLY A 245 -4.69 36.69 -3.25
CA GLY A 245 -5.76 35.86 -2.68
C GLY A 245 -6.45 34.94 -3.66
N GLY A 246 -5.95 34.83 -4.91
CA GLY A 246 -6.44 33.92 -5.94
C GLY A 246 -5.96 34.27 -7.34
N LEU A 247 -6.35 33.42 -8.28
CA LEU A 247 -5.99 33.53 -9.70
C LEU A 247 -7.23 33.25 -10.57
N THR A 248 -7.51 34.13 -11.53
CA THR A 248 -8.55 33.90 -12.54
C THR A 248 -7.92 33.26 -13.79
N VAL A 249 -8.45 32.13 -14.22
CA VAL A 249 -8.01 31.39 -15.42
C VAL A 249 -9.24 31.12 -16.29
N ASP A 250 -9.27 31.72 -17.46
CA ASP A 250 -10.36 31.60 -18.44
C ASP A 250 -11.77 31.76 -17.82
N GLY A 251 -11.92 32.76 -16.94
CA GLY A 251 -13.16 33.07 -16.21
C GLY A 251 -13.40 32.26 -14.93
N PHE A 252 -12.61 31.22 -14.66
CA PHE A 252 -12.67 30.46 -13.41
C PHE A 252 -11.78 31.10 -12.35
N TYR A 253 -12.33 31.44 -11.17
CA TYR A 253 -11.59 31.98 -10.06
C TYR A 253 -11.11 30.86 -9.12
N LEU A 254 -9.78 30.64 -9.08
CA LEU A 254 -9.12 29.72 -8.17
C LEU A 254 -8.72 30.51 -6.93
N LYS A 255 -9.40 30.26 -5.81
CA LYS A 255 -9.17 30.94 -4.53
C LYS A 255 -7.88 30.47 -3.86
N ASP A 256 -7.16 31.39 -3.23
CA ASP A 256 -6.07 31.07 -2.30
C ASP A 256 -6.57 31.02 -0.86
N ASN A 257 -5.76 30.47 0.05
CA ASN A 257 -6.06 30.40 1.48
C ASN A 257 -5.88 31.78 2.18
N ALA A 258 -5.05 32.67 1.61
CA ALA A 258 -4.85 34.05 2.08
C ALA A 258 -4.28 34.94 0.96
N VAL A 259 -4.20 36.24 1.20
CA VAL A 259 -3.38 37.17 0.42
C VAL A 259 -1.95 37.09 0.96
N HIS A 260 -1.01 36.63 0.14
CA HIS A 260 0.38 36.43 0.56
C HIS A 260 1.34 37.52 0.07
N GLY A 261 0.89 38.40 -0.85
CA GLY A 261 1.74 39.36 -1.52
C GLY A 261 2.77 38.68 -2.43
N ASN A 262 3.93 39.29 -2.56
CA ASN A 262 5.03 38.74 -3.35
C ASN A 262 5.67 37.53 -2.65
N VAL A 263 5.57 36.37 -3.22
CA VAL A 263 6.16 35.13 -2.69
C VAL A 263 7.09 34.48 -3.73
N ASP A 264 8.25 34.05 -3.27
CA ASP A 264 9.14 33.16 -4.01
C ASP A 264 8.75 31.67 -3.82
N PHE A 265 9.53 30.77 -4.40
CA PHE A 265 9.28 29.33 -4.34
C PHE A 265 9.24 28.80 -2.90
N GLN A 266 10.21 29.20 -2.06
CA GLN A 266 10.33 28.71 -0.68
C GLN A 266 9.19 29.25 0.19
N GLN A 267 8.89 30.53 0.09
CA GLN A 267 7.77 31.17 0.81
C GLN A 267 6.42 30.58 0.37
N ALA A 268 6.20 30.43 -0.95
CA ALA A 268 4.99 29.84 -1.49
C ALA A 268 4.76 28.38 -1.01
N MET A 269 5.84 27.59 -0.89
CA MET A 269 5.76 26.24 -0.32
C MET A 269 5.40 26.31 1.18
N ALA A 270 6.03 27.20 1.96
CA ALA A 270 5.84 27.34 3.39
C ALA A 270 4.41 27.73 3.76
N VAL A 271 3.83 28.72 3.06
CA VAL A 271 2.45 29.20 3.28
C VAL A 271 1.42 28.44 2.42
N SER A 272 1.88 27.51 1.59
CA SER A 272 1.02 26.69 0.71
C SER A 272 0.22 27.52 -0.31
N CYS A 273 0.82 28.56 -0.93
CA CYS A 273 0.15 29.49 -1.86
C CYS A 273 -0.41 28.76 -3.09
N ASN A 274 -1.72 28.83 -3.30
CA ASN A 274 -2.39 28.22 -4.46
C ASN A 274 -2.07 28.99 -5.74
N THR A 275 -2.08 30.33 -5.67
CA THR A 275 -1.78 31.21 -6.80
C THR A 275 -0.41 30.90 -7.42
N TYR A 276 0.61 30.73 -6.57
CA TYR A 276 1.96 30.39 -7.03
C TYR A 276 2.00 29.07 -7.78
N PHE A 277 1.48 27.97 -7.17
CA PHE A 277 1.56 26.65 -7.76
C PHE A 277 0.63 26.45 -8.97
N ALA A 278 -0.54 27.11 -8.99
CA ALA A 278 -1.38 27.15 -10.17
C ALA A 278 -0.67 27.83 -11.34
N THR A 279 0.03 28.96 -11.06
CA THR A 279 0.85 29.67 -12.06
C THR A 279 1.99 28.77 -12.58
N LEU A 280 2.66 28.01 -11.70
CA LEU A 280 3.68 27.04 -12.12
C LEU A 280 3.10 25.97 -13.03
N GLY A 281 1.96 25.37 -12.66
CA GLY A 281 1.27 24.36 -13.47
C GLY A 281 0.87 24.89 -14.85
N LEU A 282 0.31 26.11 -14.92
CA LEU A 282 -0.03 26.77 -16.19
C LEU A 282 1.20 27.07 -17.05
N THR A 283 2.32 27.47 -16.43
CA THR A 283 3.60 27.72 -17.13
C THR A 283 4.21 26.42 -17.64
N LEU A 284 4.14 25.33 -16.86
CA LEU A 284 4.63 24.00 -17.23
C LEU A 284 3.84 23.44 -18.42
N GLY A 285 2.54 23.71 -18.46
CA GLY A 285 1.62 23.18 -19.46
C GLY A 285 1.16 21.75 -19.14
N ARG A 286 -0.02 21.42 -19.69
CA ARG A 286 -0.74 20.15 -19.38
C ARG A 286 0.06 18.90 -19.69
N GLU A 287 0.79 18.89 -20.83
CA GLU A 287 1.57 17.71 -21.25
C GLU A 287 2.71 17.41 -20.27
N LYS A 288 3.57 18.39 -19.98
CA LYS A 288 4.68 18.20 -19.05
C LYS A 288 4.21 17.93 -17.62
N PHE A 289 3.10 18.56 -17.20
CA PHE A 289 2.49 18.29 -15.91
C PHE A 289 2.04 16.83 -15.80
N TYR A 290 1.34 16.33 -16.82
CA TYR A 290 0.88 14.95 -16.90
C TYR A 290 2.07 13.97 -16.91
N GLN A 291 3.06 14.19 -17.75
CA GLN A 291 4.28 13.36 -17.81
C GLN A 291 5.04 13.35 -16.48
N THR A 292 5.10 14.47 -15.79
CA THR A 292 5.70 14.53 -14.45
C THR A 292 4.93 13.64 -13.47
N ALA A 293 3.60 13.71 -13.45
CA ALA A 293 2.78 12.85 -12.59
C ALA A 293 2.98 11.36 -12.92
N LEU A 294 3.07 11.00 -14.20
CA LEU A 294 3.39 9.63 -14.63
C LEU A 294 4.78 9.17 -14.19
N ALA A 295 5.77 10.05 -14.21
CA ALA A 295 7.12 9.75 -13.73
C ALA A 295 7.13 9.40 -12.24
N PHE A 296 6.24 9.99 -11.43
CA PHE A 296 6.01 9.64 -10.04
C PHE A 296 5.12 8.40 -9.84
N GLY A 297 4.75 7.70 -10.91
CA GLY A 297 3.99 6.46 -10.85
C GLY A 297 2.49 6.62 -10.60
N MET A 298 1.90 7.79 -10.87
CA MET A 298 0.49 8.11 -10.56
C MET A 298 -0.51 7.04 -11.04
N THR A 299 -0.33 6.52 -12.26
CA THR A 299 -1.26 5.56 -12.88
C THR A 299 -0.73 4.13 -12.87
N ARG A 300 0.36 3.88 -12.15
CA ARG A 300 1.02 2.56 -12.11
C ARG A 300 0.75 1.85 -10.82
N ASN A 301 0.60 0.53 -10.91
CA ASN A 301 0.61 -0.33 -9.74
C ASN A 301 2.06 -0.76 -9.44
N PRO A 302 2.62 -0.44 -8.25
CA PRO A 302 3.99 -0.83 -7.92
C PRO A 302 4.19 -2.35 -7.82
N TRP A 303 3.12 -3.13 -7.67
CA TRP A 303 3.17 -4.60 -7.66
C TRP A 303 3.02 -5.25 -9.04
N ASP A 304 2.75 -4.49 -10.11
CA ASP A 304 2.86 -5.02 -11.46
C ASP A 304 4.32 -5.45 -11.69
N ASN A 305 4.57 -6.72 -11.94
CA ASN A 305 5.89 -7.34 -11.93
C ASN A 305 6.61 -7.24 -10.57
N GLY A 306 5.88 -7.34 -9.48
CA GLY A 306 6.39 -7.36 -8.11
C GLY A 306 7.36 -8.51 -7.82
N PRO A 307 7.78 -8.72 -6.56
CA PRO A 307 8.60 -9.86 -6.17
C PRO A 307 7.93 -11.15 -6.64
N GLN A 308 8.57 -11.86 -7.56
CA GLN A 308 8.04 -13.10 -8.17
C GLN A 308 6.62 -13.00 -8.77
N GLY A 309 6.20 -11.79 -9.17
CA GLY A 309 4.87 -11.57 -9.74
C GLY A 309 3.72 -11.62 -8.74
N ILE A 310 4.00 -11.56 -7.44
CA ILE A 310 2.99 -11.61 -6.38
C ILE A 310 2.51 -10.19 -6.05
N PRO A 311 1.24 -9.85 -6.27
CA PRO A 311 0.65 -8.63 -5.73
C PRO A 311 0.43 -8.82 -4.22
N GLU A 312 1.25 -8.15 -3.39
CA GLU A 312 1.21 -8.31 -1.93
C GLU A 312 -0.06 -7.73 -1.30
N ILE A 313 -0.57 -6.64 -1.87
CA ILE A 313 -1.81 -5.99 -1.44
C ILE A 313 -2.63 -5.55 -2.65
N ALA A 314 -3.92 -5.40 -2.44
CA ALA A 314 -4.79 -4.75 -3.41
C ALA A 314 -4.47 -3.23 -3.43
N TYR A 315 -4.09 -2.72 -4.57
CA TYR A 315 -3.69 -1.33 -4.76
C TYR A 315 -4.53 -0.64 -5.82
N ARG A 316 -4.95 0.58 -5.55
CA ARG A 316 -5.65 1.43 -6.51
C ARG A 316 -4.70 2.53 -7.01
N PRO A 317 -4.26 2.51 -8.28
CA PRO A 317 -3.48 3.59 -8.85
C PRO A 317 -4.20 4.93 -8.77
N GLY A 318 -3.43 6.02 -8.67
CA GLY A 318 -3.97 7.36 -8.74
C GLY A 318 -4.58 7.68 -10.11
N THR A 319 -5.41 8.71 -10.16
CA THR A 319 -6.05 9.19 -11.40
C THR A 319 -5.67 10.62 -11.70
N LEU A 320 -5.63 10.96 -12.98
CA LEU A 320 -5.37 12.29 -13.50
C LEU A 320 -6.08 12.43 -14.86
N THR A 321 -6.60 13.62 -15.17
CA THR A 321 -7.21 13.90 -16.47
C THR A 321 -6.17 13.82 -17.58
N ASP A 322 -6.51 13.16 -18.68
CA ASP A 322 -5.69 13.12 -19.89
C ASP A 322 -5.37 14.54 -20.40
N PRO A 323 -4.13 14.84 -20.80
CA PRO A 323 -3.75 16.18 -21.22
C PRO A 323 -4.57 16.70 -22.42
N GLY A 324 -5.05 15.83 -23.32
CA GLY A 324 -5.92 16.21 -24.43
C GLY A 324 -7.30 16.72 -24.00
N GLN A 325 -7.76 16.30 -22.82
CA GLN A 325 -9.05 16.68 -22.24
C GLN A 325 -8.94 17.76 -21.15
N MET A 326 -7.72 18.11 -20.74
CA MET A 326 -7.46 19.02 -19.64
C MET A 326 -7.55 20.48 -20.07
N SER A 327 -8.58 21.21 -19.66
CA SER A 327 -8.68 22.67 -19.84
C SER A 327 -7.67 23.42 -18.96
N ARG A 328 -7.43 24.71 -19.24
CA ARG A 328 -6.51 25.52 -18.43
C ARG A 328 -6.99 25.68 -16.97
N PRO A 329 -8.28 25.93 -16.65
CA PRO A 329 -8.79 25.89 -15.29
C PRO A 329 -8.60 24.53 -14.61
N GLN A 330 -8.81 23.42 -15.31
CA GLN A 330 -8.55 22.08 -14.78
C GLN A 330 -7.06 21.85 -14.49
N LEU A 331 -6.16 22.33 -15.37
CA LEU A 331 -4.71 22.27 -15.12
C LEU A 331 -4.33 23.07 -13.86
N ALA A 332 -4.85 24.30 -13.71
CA ALA A 332 -4.60 25.12 -12.53
C ALA A 332 -5.08 24.44 -11.23
N SER A 333 -6.26 23.85 -11.26
CA SER A 333 -6.81 23.08 -10.12
C SER A 333 -6.00 21.81 -9.85
N SER A 334 -5.63 21.05 -10.89
CA SER A 334 -4.81 19.84 -10.76
C SER A 334 -3.41 20.14 -10.22
N ALA A 335 -2.82 21.27 -10.58
CA ALA A 335 -1.52 21.69 -10.10
C ALA A 335 -1.47 21.95 -8.58
N ILE A 336 -2.62 22.16 -7.96
CA ILE A 336 -2.77 22.28 -6.50
C ILE A 336 -3.43 21.02 -5.86
N GLY A 337 -3.57 19.94 -6.64
CA GLY A 337 -4.09 18.64 -6.18
C GLY A 337 -5.61 18.61 -5.99
N GLN A 338 -6.33 19.45 -6.73
CA GLN A 338 -7.79 19.48 -6.76
C GLN A 338 -8.34 18.97 -8.09
N GLY A 339 -9.65 19.01 -8.26
CA GLY A 339 -10.31 18.55 -9.47
C GLY A 339 -10.32 17.02 -9.59
N HIS A 340 -9.82 16.49 -10.70
CA HIS A 340 -9.84 15.05 -10.99
C HIS A 340 -8.60 14.28 -10.54
N VAL A 341 -7.72 14.91 -9.79
CA VAL A 341 -6.55 14.24 -9.21
C VAL A 341 -7.00 13.46 -7.99
N LEU A 342 -6.86 12.14 -8.04
CA LEU A 342 -7.13 11.27 -6.89
C LEU A 342 -5.91 10.39 -6.60
N VAL A 343 -5.61 10.22 -5.33
CA VAL A 343 -4.48 9.41 -4.83
C VAL A 343 -4.89 8.63 -3.58
N ASN A 344 -4.10 7.63 -3.22
CA ASN A 344 -4.14 7.03 -1.90
C ASN A 344 -2.93 7.49 -1.04
N PRO A 345 -2.94 7.29 0.28
CA PRO A 345 -1.83 7.64 1.17
C PRO A 345 -0.50 6.99 0.79
N LEU A 346 -0.49 5.74 0.37
CA LEU A 346 0.74 5.06 -0.05
C LEU A 346 1.34 5.72 -1.30
N GLN A 347 0.51 6.13 -2.27
CA GLN A 347 0.99 6.88 -3.44
C GLN A 347 1.65 8.19 -3.02
N MET A 348 1.05 8.93 -2.06
CA MET A 348 1.64 10.17 -1.57
C MET A 348 2.92 9.92 -0.75
N ALA A 349 2.99 8.82 0.00
CA ALA A 349 4.23 8.40 0.67
C ALA A 349 5.34 8.10 -0.35
N LEU A 350 5.04 7.40 -1.45
CA LEU A 350 6.00 7.11 -2.53
C LEU A 350 6.48 8.39 -3.24
N ILE A 351 5.57 9.33 -3.55
CA ILE A 351 5.94 10.64 -4.11
C ILE A 351 6.89 11.39 -3.15
N THR A 352 6.59 11.37 -1.87
CA THR A 352 7.40 12.01 -0.84
C THR A 352 8.75 11.30 -0.66
N ALA A 353 8.78 9.98 -0.81
CA ALA A 353 10.00 9.17 -0.76
C ALA A 353 10.99 9.53 -1.87
N ALA A 354 10.52 9.88 -3.07
CA ALA A 354 11.40 10.39 -4.13
C ALA A 354 12.17 11.63 -3.67
N ILE A 355 11.51 12.54 -2.97
CA ILE A 355 12.14 13.77 -2.46
C ILE A 355 13.13 13.43 -1.34
N ALA A 356 12.75 12.52 -0.44
CA ALA A 356 13.60 12.06 0.66
C ALA A 356 14.85 11.31 0.16
N ASN A 357 14.71 10.49 -0.90
CA ASN A 357 15.73 9.59 -1.40
C ASN A 357 16.37 10.10 -2.71
N GLN A 358 16.74 11.37 -2.76
CA GLN A 358 17.52 11.99 -3.84
C GLN A 358 16.94 11.75 -5.25
N GLY A 359 15.64 11.71 -5.38
CA GLY A 359 14.91 11.54 -6.63
C GLY A 359 14.54 10.10 -6.97
N VAL A 360 14.88 9.12 -6.14
CA VAL A 360 14.62 7.70 -6.38
C VAL A 360 13.46 7.20 -5.53
N ILE A 361 12.49 6.57 -6.16
CA ILE A 361 11.46 5.78 -5.47
C ILE A 361 11.92 4.32 -5.48
N MET A 362 12.14 3.77 -4.30
CA MET A 362 12.35 2.32 -4.16
C MET A 362 11.04 1.58 -4.35
N ARG A 363 11.08 0.35 -4.88
CA ARG A 363 9.86 -0.45 -5.03
C ARG A 363 9.31 -0.79 -3.65
N PRO A 364 8.07 -0.37 -3.34
CA PRO A 364 7.46 -0.69 -2.05
C PRO A 364 7.21 -2.19 -1.95
N HIS A 365 7.39 -2.73 -0.75
CA HIS A 365 7.18 -4.15 -0.47
C HIS A 365 6.86 -4.39 1.00
N LEU A 366 6.19 -5.50 1.24
CA LEU A 366 5.91 -6.02 2.57
C LEU A 366 6.75 -7.27 2.88
N LEU A 367 7.12 -8.06 1.86
CA LEU A 367 7.96 -9.23 2.09
C LEU A 367 9.36 -8.82 2.55
N SER A 368 9.80 -9.35 3.68
CA SER A 368 11.21 -9.39 4.08
C SER A 368 11.83 -10.71 3.66
N GLU A 369 11.32 -11.82 4.18
CA GLU A 369 11.79 -13.16 3.83
C GLU A 369 10.76 -14.24 4.10
N VAL A 370 10.97 -15.41 3.49
CA VAL A 370 10.23 -16.64 3.75
C VAL A 370 11.19 -17.67 4.35
N ARG A 371 10.78 -18.32 5.43
CA ARG A 371 11.55 -19.34 6.13
C ARG A 371 10.81 -20.65 6.20
N THR A 372 11.55 -21.75 6.02
CA THR A 372 11.00 -23.08 6.31
C THR A 372 10.66 -23.19 7.80
N PRO A 373 9.82 -24.16 8.21
CA PRO A 373 9.57 -24.45 9.61
C PRO A 373 10.84 -24.80 10.41
N GLY A 374 11.91 -25.20 9.73
CA GLY A 374 13.24 -25.43 10.32
C GLY A 374 14.13 -24.19 10.43
N GLY A 375 13.64 -23.02 10.03
CA GLY A 375 14.34 -21.74 10.11
C GLY A 375 15.24 -21.40 8.92
N ALA A 376 15.36 -22.27 7.91
CA ALA A 376 16.15 -21.96 6.71
C ALA A 376 15.44 -20.92 5.85
N VAL A 377 16.15 -19.89 5.41
CA VAL A 377 15.63 -18.86 4.50
C VAL A 377 15.56 -19.43 3.08
N ILE A 378 14.39 -19.48 2.49
CA ILE A 378 14.15 -19.95 1.11
C ILE A 378 13.90 -18.81 0.13
N LEU A 379 13.46 -17.65 0.64
CA LEU A 379 13.27 -16.44 -0.16
C LEU A 379 13.60 -15.23 0.71
N ARG A 380 14.39 -14.29 0.15
CA ARG A 380 14.64 -12.99 0.77
C ARG A 380 14.43 -11.90 -0.27
N TYR A 381 13.66 -10.90 0.07
CA TYR A 381 13.47 -9.74 -0.80
C TYR A 381 14.76 -8.92 -0.88
N GLN A 382 15.08 -8.44 -2.08
CA GLN A 382 16.19 -7.53 -2.32
C GLN A 382 15.63 -6.17 -2.73
N PRO A 383 15.87 -5.10 -1.95
CA PRO A 383 15.45 -3.75 -2.30
C PRO A 383 15.96 -3.33 -3.67
N ARG A 384 15.09 -2.73 -4.49
CA ARG A 384 15.45 -2.27 -5.83
C ARG A 384 14.73 -0.97 -6.18
N PRO A 385 15.37 -0.07 -6.94
CA PRO A 385 14.71 1.11 -7.47
C PRO A 385 13.49 0.72 -8.33
N TRP A 386 12.44 1.53 -8.23
CA TRP A 386 11.25 1.42 -9.07
C TRP A 386 11.17 2.54 -10.10
N LEU A 387 11.32 3.80 -9.66
CA LEU A 387 11.25 5.00 -10.50
C LEU A 387 12.29 6.03 -10.08
N THR A 388 12.67 6.90 -11.03
CA THR A 388 13.56 8.05 -10.76
C THR A 388 12.92 9.30 -11.39
N PRO A 389 11.86 9.86 -10.76
CA PRO A 389 11.09 10.95 -11.35
C PRO A 389 11.84 12.29 -11.46
N VAL A 390 12.81 12.53 -10.61
CA VAL A 390 13.56 13.79 -10.57
C VAL A 390 15.05 13.56 -10.30
N THR A 391 15.86 14.59 -10.58
CA THR A 391 17.29 14.58 -10.23
C THR A 391 17.50 14.85 -8.73
N PRO A 392 18.68 14.47 -8.16
CA PRO A 392 19.02 14.80 -6.78
C PRO A 392 18.93 16.29 -6.47
N GLN A 393 19.30 17.15 -7.42
CA GLN A 393 19.28 18.61 -7.27
C GLN A 393 17.83 19.12 -7.12
N VAL A 394 16.90 18.62 -7.94
CA VAL A 394 15.47 18.97 -7.83
C VAL A 394 14.89 18.48 -6.51
N ALA A 395 15.19 17.24 -6.12
CA ALA A 395 14.77 16.68 -4.84
C ALA A 395 15.29 17.52 -3.66
N GLN A 396 16.58 17.91 -3.68
CA GLN A 396 17.17 18.73 -2.64
C GLN A 396 16.52 20.12 -2.54
N THR A 397 16.20 20.74 -3.68
CA THR A 397 15.53 22.06 -3.72
C THR A 397 14.14 21.97 -3.10
N ILE A 398 13.36 20.93 -3.44
CA ILE A 398 12.03 20.70 -2.86
C ILE A 398 12.15 20.41 -1.36
N LYS A 399 13.10 19.57 -0.95
CA LYS A 399 13.37 19.25 0.47
C LYS A 399 13.62 20.55 1.28
N ASN A 400 14.44 21.45 0.77
CA ASN A 400 14.72 22.72 1.45
C ASN A 400 13.46 23.57 1.64
N ALA A 401 12.57 23.60 0.65
CA ALA A 401 11.28 24.27 0.77
C ALA A 401 10.34 23.54 1.76
N MET A 402 10.34 22.21 1.80
CA MET A 402 9.57 21.42 2.76
C MET A 402 10.03 21.62 4.22
N LEU A 403 11.33 21.89 4.45
CA LEU A 403 11.84 22.27 5.78
C LEU A 403 11.20 23.57 6.27
N SER A 404 11.00 24.55 5.40
CA SER A 404 10.35 25.82 5.74
C SER A 404 8.87 25.63 6.11
N VAL A 405 8.17 24.65 5.53
CA VAL A 405 6.78 24.33 5.90
C VAL A 405 6.68 23.94 7.38
N VAL A 406 7.61 23.14 7.86
CA VAL A 406 7.63 22.68 9.27
C VAL A 406 8.28 23.74 10.18
N GLY A 407 9.32 24.41 9.73
CA GLY A 407 10.04 25.40 10.54
C GLY A 407 9.23 26.67 10.83
N SER A 408 8.55 27.22 9.83
CA SER A 408 7.84 28.51 9.94
C SER A 408 6.48 28.56 9.23
N GLY A 409 6.13 27.50 8.49
CA GLY A 409 4.93 27.47 7.64
C GLY A 409 3.73 26.75 8.28
N THR A 410 2.91 26.16 7.43
CA THR A 410 1.63 25.52 7.78
C THR A 410 1.80 24.19 8.53
N GLY A 411 3.00 23.60 8.53
CA GLY A 411 3.28 22.27 9.08
C GLY A 411 3.98 22.25 10.43
N ARG A 412 3.99 23.35 11.19
CA ARG A 412 4.72 23.47 12.48
C ARG A 412 4.41 22.36 13.48
N ALA A 413 3.17 21.87 13.48
CA ALA A 413 2.76 20.78 14.39
C ALA A 413 3.42 19.43 14.05
N ALA A 414 4.14 19.32 12.92
CA ALA A 414 4.97 18.16 12.60
C ALA A 414 6.40 18.27 13.13
N ALA A 415 6.77 19.35 13.82
CA ALA A 415 8.11 19.52 14.36
C ALA A 415 8.43 18.49 15.45
N ILE A 416 9.63 17.92 15.40
CA ILE A 416 10.15 16.99 16.39
C ILE A 416 11.39 17.63 17.03
N PRO A 417 11.43 17.82 18.36
CA PRO A 417 12.59 18.40 19.02
C PRO A 417 13.89 17.68 18.67
N GLY A 418 14.90 18.41 18.24
CA GLY A 418 16.22 17.87 17.89
C GLY A 418 16.28 17.13 16.54
N VAL A 419 15.20 17.09 15.76
CA VAL A 419 15.16 16.41 14.45
C VAL A 419 14.66 17.37 13.37
N ALA A 420 15.41 17.50 12.29
CA ALA A 420 14.97 18.25 11.13
C ALA A 420 13.88 17.44 10.39
N VAL A 421 12.68 18.00 10.30
CA VAL A 421 11.53 17.39 9.60
C VAL A 421 11.22 18.20 8.35
N ALA A 422 11.16 17.53 7.20
CA ALA A 422 10.66 18.09 5.95
C ALA A 422 9.23 17.60 5.71
N GLY A 423 8.29 18.51 5.43
CA GLY A 423 6.89 18.13 5.30
C GLY A 423 6.08 19.06 4.42
N LYS A 424 4.85 18.65 4.11
CA LYS A 424 3.84 19.45 3.41
C LYS A 424 2.45 19.13 3.93
N THR A 425 1.72 20.15 4.29
CA THR A 425 0.30 20.05 4.65
C THR A 425 -0.58 20.06 3.41
N GLY A 426 -1.71 19.39 3.50
CA GLY A 426 -2.78 19.45 2.50
C GLY A 426 -4.14 19.67 3.17
N THR A 427 -4.96 20.43 2.48
CA THR A 427 -6.37 20.62 2.80
C THR A 427 -7.09 20.44 1.48
N ALA A 428 -7.80 19.34 1.34
CA ALA A 428 -8.48 18.99 0.08
C ALA A 428 -9.98 19.23 0.24
N GLU A 429 -10.51 20.16 -0.54
CA GLU A 429 -11.94 20.45 -0.53
C GLU A 429 -12.77 19.21 -0.90
N ASN A 430 -13.89 19.08 -0.24
CA ASN A 430 -14.82 17.98 -0.41
C ASN A 430 -16.25 18.52 -0.45
N PRO A 431 -17.01 18.25 -1.52
CA PRO A 431 -18.41 18.72 -1.63
C PRO A 431 -19.34 18.18 -0.54
N ALA A 432 -18.98 17.05 0.08
CA ALA A 432 -19.82 16.34 1.04
C ALA A 432 -19.60 16.75 2.51
N GLY A 433 -18.68 17.68 2.81
CA GLY A 433 -18.39 18.07 4.20
C GLY A 433 -17.11 18.89 4.37
N PRO A 434 -16.57 18.97 5.58
CA PRO A 434 -15.29 19.62 5.84
C PRO A 434 -14.18 19.03 4.96
N PRO A 435 -13.12 19.78 4.66
CA PRO A 435 -12.01 19.29 3.84
C PRO A 435 -11.36 18.03 4.41
N HIS A 436 -10.76 17.22 3.56
CA HIS A 436 -9.86 16.18 3.99
C HIS A 436 -8.53 16.78 4.44
N ALA A 437 -8.06 16.37 5.60
CA ALA A 437 -6.82 16.82 6.19
C ALA A 437 -5.66 15.89 5.79
N TRP A 438 -4.63 16.45 5.14
CA TRP A 438 -3.46 15.72 4.71
C TRP A 438 -2.17 16.26 5.33
N PHE A 439 -1.24 15.35 5.59
CA PHE A 439 0.16 15.68 5.81
C PHE A 439 1.04 14.61 5.18
N VAL A 440 2.10 15.04 4.52
CA VAL A 440 3.20 14.17 4.07
C VAL A 440 4.52 14.75 4.54
N GLY A 441 5.45 13.88 4.91
CA GLY A 441 6.76 14.34 5.35
C GLY A 441 7.71 13.20 5.62
N PHE A 442 8.94 13.55 5.97
CA PHE A 442 10.00 12.59 6.30
C PHE A 442 10.97 13.15 7.34
N ALA A 443 11.63 12.26 8.03
CA ALA A 443 12.58 12.57 9.07
C ALA A 443 13.68 11.47 9.18
N PRO A 444 14.92 11.84 9.63
CA PRO A 444 15.49 13.18 9.62
C PRO A 444 15.64 13.72 8.19
N ALA A 445 15.60 15.03 7.97
CA ALA A 445 15.69 15.57 6.61
C ALA A 445 17.04 15.33 5.95
N ASP A 446 18.12 15.25 6.74
CA ASP A 446 19.47 15.07 6.20
C ASP A 446 19.75 13.61 5.81
N HIS A 447 19.30 12.68 6.63
CA HIS A 447 19.42 11.24 6.42
C HIS A 447 18.07 10.56 6.62
N PRO A 448 17.16 10.69 5.63
CA PRO A 448 15.78 10.22 5.77
C PRO A 448 15.72 8.71 6.07
N ARG A 449 15.02 8.38 7.15
CA ARG A 449 14.82 7.01 7.63
C ARG A 449 13.35 6.58 7.57
N VAL A 450 12.45 7.55 7.65
CA VAL A 450 11.01 7.30 7.59
C VAL A 450 10.31 8.41 6.80
N VAL A 451 9.45 8.00 5.89
CA VAL A 451 8.47 8.84 5.18
C VAL A 451 7.09 8.48 5.70
N VAL A 452 6.25 9.50 5.92
CA VAL A 452 4.87 9.30 6.41
C VAL A 452 3.90 10.10 5.54
N ALA A 453 2.78 9.48 5.18
CA ALA A 453 1.61 10.15 4.61
C ALA A 453 0.39 9.86 5.48
N VAL A 454 -0.32 10.89 5.89
CA VAL A 454 -1.51 10.82 6.74
C VAL A 454 -2.67 11.48 6.03
N ILE A 455 -3.83 10.83 6.03
CA ILE A 455 -5.12 11.43 5.68
C ILE A 455 -6.12 11.24 6.81
N LEU A 456 -6.92 12.25 7.07
CA LEU A 456 -8.13 12.18 7.88
C LEU A 456 -9.29 12.74 7.06
N GLU A 457 -10.31 11.88 6.85
CA GLU A 457 -11.48 12.26 6.05
C GLU A 457 -12.30 13.32 6.79
N ASN A 458 -12.68 14.40 6.11
CA ASN A 458 -13.58 15.44 6.62
C ASN A 458 -13.15 16.04 7.97
N ALA A 459 -11.85 16.22 8.17
CA ALA A 459 -11.25 16.59 9.46
C ALA A 459 -10.70 18.02 9.53
N GLY A 460 -10.86 18.81 8.46
CA GLY A 460 -10.45 20.20 8.42
C GLY A 460 -9.03 20.42 7.91
N TYR A 461 -8.21 21.15 8.64
CA TYR A 461 -6.88 21.57 8.18
C TYR A 461 -5.80 20.53 8.50
N GLY A 462 -5.00 20.17 7.47
CA GLY A 462 -3.94 19.17 7.62
C GLY A 462 -2.86 19.53 8.63
N GLY A 463 -2.55 20.83 8.78
CA GLY A 463 -1.60 21.32 9.77
C GLY A 463 -2.05 21.08 11.22
N ASP A 464 -3.36 21.07 11.48
CA ASP A 464 -3.91 20.98 12.84
C ASP A 464 -4.12 19.53 13.28
N VAL A 465 -4.51 18.65 12.35
CA VAL A 465 -4.93 17.29 12.72
C VAL A 465 -4.09 16.17 12.11
N ALA A 466 -3.56 16.33 10.89
CA ALA A 466 -2.74 15.29 10.25
C ALA A 466 -1.24 15.43 10.59
N ALA A 467 -0.72 16.64 10.68
CA ALA A 467 0.67 16.91 11.02
C ALA A 467 1.08 16.38 12.42
N PRO A 468 0.27 16.54 13.50
CA PRO A 468 0.58 15.94 14.81
C PRO A 468 0.63 14.40 14.77
N VAL A 469 -0.24 13.75 14.00
CA VAL A 469 -0.24 12.30 13.81
C VAL A 469 1.07 11.87 13.15
N ALA A 470 1.45 12.52 12.06
CA ALA A 470 2.70 12.23 11.35
C ALA A 470 3.94 12.43 12.24
N ALA A 471 3.96 13.50 13.06
CA ALA A 471 5.06 13.76 14.01
C ALA A 471 5.24 12.60 14.99
N GLN A 472 4.14 12.09 15.56
CA GLN A 472 4.20 10.99 16.52
C GLN A 472 4.68 9.69 15.88
N ILE A 473 4.22 9.36 14.66
CA ILE A 473 4.69 8.19 13.90
C ILE A 473 6.19 8.33 13.57
N MET A 474 6.62 9.46 13.02
CA MET A 474 8.04 9.68 12.71
C MET A 474 8.92 9.59 13.96
N ARG A 475 8.49 10.20 15.08
CA ARG A 475 9.22 10.11 16.35
C ARG A 475 9.36 8.69 16.85
N ALA A 476 8.26 7.92 16.82
CA ALA A 476 8.26 6.52 17.23
C ALA A 476 9.16 5.67 16.35
N ALA A 477 9.08 5.83 15.02
CA ALA A 477 9.92 5.13 14.06
C ALA A 477 11.41 5.41 14.30
N LEU A 478 11.79 6.68 14.51
CA LEU A 478 13.19 7.08 14.74
C LEU A 478 13.77 6.55 16.07
N ALA A 479 12.93 6.23 17.04
CA ALA A 479 13.33 5.62 18.30
C ALA A 479 13.55 4.11 18.20
N MET A 480 13.19 3.47 17.08
CA MET A 480 13.32 2.04 16.89
C MET A 480 14.69 1.65 16.34
N PRO A 481 15.27 0.53 16.78
CA PRO A 481 16.49 0.00 16.19
C PRO A 481 16.23 -0.48 14.76
N GLY A 482 17.17 -0.21 13.85
CA GLY A 482 17.11 -0.70 12.47
C GLY A 482 16.23 0.11 11.51
N ILE A 483 15.60 1.18 11.96
CA ILE A 483 14.94 2.18 11.11
C ILE A 483 15.81 3.42 11.00
#